data_f03a15a49617d162973de0f83db6f345
#
_entry.id   f03a15a49617d162973de0f83db6f345
#
_cell.length_a   1.000
_cell.length_b   1.000
_cell.length_c   1.000
_cell.angle_alpha   90.00
_cell.angle_beta   90.00
_cell.angle_gamma   90.00
#
_symmetry.space_group_name_H-M   'P 1'
#
loop_
_entity.id
_entity.type
_entity.pdbx_description
1 polymer ?
#
loop_
_entity_poly.entity_id
_entity_poly.type
_entity_poly.pdbx_seq_one_letter_code
_entity_poly.pdbx_strand_id
1 'polypeptide(L)'
;MTIPRRFFLQASASTLLASMVHGCIKAPSDSSAFSIDQTLLKQIEKRGYLLVATEDDYPPFEFLVNGKPIGFDHALLDRLKKVMPFEIRQEILPWQGILPGVAEGKYDLALTAAGITDERSKWLDFTMPIAESSIAYIKRKDDSSIKSLHDLTGKTLGVQQGGVSLAAIPDLAAKLKQQKGTLGPIRQYRGFAEAYQDLLNRRVDAVLHNIVSLSVLVNEKPAIFELGERVSRQAYAAWAVKKGNHELLDLLNHFLNSQRENGELKTLQAKWLKITFENLPTQPLLPGDRPIQ
;
A
#
# COMPACT_ATOMS: atom_id res chain seq x y z
N MET A 1 -66.43 23.52 0.53
CA MET A 1 -67.77 22.92 0.53
C MET A 1 -67.66 21.55 1.14
N THR A 2 -68.00 21.56 2.34
CA THR A 2 -68.95 20.75 3.14
C THR A 2 -68.51 19.35 3.50
N ILE A 3 -68.13 19.24 4.76
CA ILE A 3 -68.35 18.13 5.70
C ILE A 3 -69.85 17.92 5.83
N PRO A 4 -70.48 16.78 6.23
CA PRO A 4 -70.31 16.24 7.59
C PRO A 4 -70.59 14.71 7.87
N ARG A 5 -70.18 14.28 9.06
CA ARG A 5 -70.92 13.66 10.23
C ARG A 5 -71.34 12.17 10.13
N ARG A 6 -70.78 11.36 11.04
CA ARG A 6 -71.27 10.88 12.38
C ARG A 6 -72.42 9.86 12.32
N PHE A 7 -72.25 8.75 13.01
CA PHE A 7 -73.13 8.21 14.12
C PHE A 7 -72.62 6.76 14.44
N PHE A 8 -72.16 6.45 15.61
CA PHE A 8 -72.73 6.14 16.93
C PHE A 8 -73.24 4.69 17.10
N LEU A 9 -72.63 3.99 18.07
CA LEU A 9 -73.14 3.08 19.10
C LEU A 9 -73.77 1.74 18.67
N GLN A 10 -73.34 0.60 19.21
CA GLN A 10 -73.74 0.10 20.55
C GLN A 10 -72.93 -1.17 20.93
N ALA A 11 -72.72 -1.27 22.22
CA ALA A 11 -72.11 -2.37 22.92
C ALA A 11 -73.06 -3.57 23.04
N SER A 12 -72.49 -4.78 23.02
CA SER A 12 -73.12 -5.93 23.73
C SER A 12 -72.04 -6.85 24.25
N ALA A 13 -71.99 -6.96 25.53
CA ALA A 13 -71.16 -7.89 26.28
C ALA A 13 -71.74 -9.30 26.12
N SER A 14 -70.89 -10.28 25.85
CA SER A 14 -71.21 -11.69 26.12
C SER A 14 -69.96 -12.39 26.61
N THR A 15 -69.97 -12.65 27.89
CA THR A 15 -69.05 -13.50 28.62
C THR A 15 -69.21 -14.95 28.17
N LEU A 16 -68.12 -15.60 27.75
CA LEU A 16 -68.04 -17.05 27.72
C LEU A 16 -66.65 -17.54 28.17
N LEU A 17 -66.72 -18.46 29.13
CA LEU A 17 -65.62 -19.06 29.85
C LEU A 17 -64.63 -19.80 28.95
N ALA A 18 -63.39 -19.61 29.27
CA ALA A 18 -62.26 -20.49 29.54
C ALA A 18 -62.17 -21.85 28.89
N SER A 19 -61.06 -22.07 28.26
CA SER A 19 -60.31 -23.34 28.38
C SER A 19 -58.83 -23.01 28.20
N MET A 20 -58.07 -23.06 29.31
CA MET A 20 -56.59 -23.02 29.28
C MET A 20 -56.08 -24.31 28.59
N VAL A 21 -55.59 -24.16 27.38
CA VAL A 21 -54.70 -25.12 26.79
C VAL A 21 -53.30 -24.52 26.88
N HIS A 22 -52.50 -25.06 27.80
CA HIS A 22 -51.05 -24.79 27.85
C HIS A 22 -50.42 -25.46 26.67
N GLY A 23 -50.42 -24.79 25.52
CA GLY A 23 -49.53 -25.11 24.40
C GLY A 23 -48.15 -24.52 24.72
N CYS A 24 -47.18 -25.37 25.05
CA CYS A 24 -45.75 -25.02 25.00
C CYS A 24 -45.42 -24.59 23.59
N ILE A 25 -45.45 -23.28 23.34
CA ILE A 25 -44.81 -22.71 22.16
C ILE A 25 -43.33 -22.78 22.48
N LYS A 26 -42.65 -23.80 21.91
CA LYS A 26 -41.22 -23.81 21.78
C LYS A 26 -40.85 -22.58 20.91
N ALA A 27 -40.30 -21.55 21.54
CA ALA A 27 -39.63 -20.47 20.81
C ALA A 27 -38.60 -21.12 19.89
N PRO A 28 -38.49 -20.71 18.61
CA PRO A 28 -37.36 -21.09 17.80
C PRO A 28 -36.14 -20.55 18.51
N SER A 29 -35.28 -21.44 18.97
CA SER A 29 -33.93 -21.09 19.36
C SER A 29 -33.19 -20.69 18.08
N ASP A 30 -33.35 -19.42 17.65
CA ASP A 30 -32.37 -18.77 16.80
C ASP A 30 -31.07 -18.67 17.59
N SER A 31 -30.39 -19.78 17.72
CA SER A 31 -28.96 -19.79 17.86
C SER A 31 -28.42 -19.35 16.51
N SER A 32 -28.49 -18.04 16.20
CA SER A 32 -27.47 -17.42 15.36
C SER A 32 -26.17 -17.72 16.08
N ALA A 33 -25.58 -18.86 15.73
CA ALA A 33 -24.20 -19.15 16.06
C ALA A 33 -23.41 -17.95 15.57
N PHE A 34 -23.00 -17.10 16.51
CA PHE A 34 -21.93 -16.14 16.29
C PHE A 34 -20.78 -17.00 15.73
N SER A 35 -20.65 -17.02 14.41
CA SER A 35 -19.48 -17.61 13.80
C SER A 35 -18.32 -16.77 14.34
N ILE A 36 -17.56 -17.37 15.25
CA ILE A 36 -16.28 -16.85 15.68
C ILE A 36 -15.54 -16.58 14.39
N ASP A 37 -15.37 -15.30 14.08
CA ASP A 37 -14.73 -14.84 12.85
C ASP A 37 -13.32 -15.43 12.87
N GLN A 38 -13.12 -16.48 12.03
CA GLN A 38 -11.83 -17.15 11.99
C GLN A 38 -10.85 -16.13 11.45
N THR A 39 -9.75 -15.89 12.16
CA THR A 39 -8.72 -14.97 11.72
C THR A 39 -8.28 -15.28 10.29
N LEU A 40 -7.80 -14.28 9.55
CA LEU A 40 -7.36 -14.48 8.17
C LEU A 40 -6.32 -15.59 8.07
N LEU A 41 -5.40 -15.70 9.04
CA LEU A 41 -4.38 -16.76 9.04
C LEU A 41 -5.01 -18.14 9.10
N LYS A 42 -6.01 -18.37 9.95
CA LYS A 42 -6.75 -19.66 10.01
C LYS A 42 -7.52 -19.94 8.71
N GLN A 43 -8.03 -18.90 8.05
CA GLN A 43 -8.69 -19.07 6.74
C GLN A 43 -7.66 -19.47 5.67
N ILE A 44 -6.45 -18.88 5.68
CA ILE A 44 -5.33 -19.24 4.80
C ILE A 44 -4.91 -20.70 5.03
N GLU A 45 -4.70 -21.10 6.27
CA GLU A 45 -4.36 -22.48 6.64
C GLU A 45 -5.42 -23.48 6.16
N LYS A 46 -6.70 -23.18 6.40
CA LYS A 46 -7.82 -24.02 5.99
C LYS A 46 -7.95 -24.17 4.47
N ARG A 47 -7.74 -23.09 3.70
CA ARG A 47 -7.80 -23.13 2.22
C ARG A 47 -6.50 -23.60 1.57
N GLY A 48 -5.40 -23.66 2.35
CA GLY A 48 -4.11 -24.20 1.95
C GLY A 48 -3.22 -23.24 1.15
N TYR A 49 -3.59 -21.96 0.99
CA TYR A 49 -2.76 -20.99 0.27
C TYR A 49 -2.90 -19.55 0.77
N LEU A 50 -1.83 -18.78 0.61
CA LEU A 50 -1.77 -17.31 0.76
C LEU A 50 -1.84 -16.68 -0.63
N LEU A 51 -2.73 -15.72 -0.85
CA LEU A 51 -2.84 -15.00 -2.12
C LEU A 51 -2.13 -13.65 -2.02
N VAL A 52 -1.08 -13.48 -2.83
CA VAL A 52 -0.17 -12.34 -2.78
C VAL A 52 -0.31 -11.50 -4.05
N ALA A 53 -0.41 -10.19 -3.90
CA ALA A 53 -0.36 -9.23 -5.00
C ALA A 53 1.02 -8.57 -5.06
N THR A 54 1.62 -8.50 -6.26
CA THR A 54 2.89 -7.83 -6.54
C THR A 54 2.77 -6.90 -7.74
N GLU A 55 3.59 -5.85 -7.81
CA GLU A 55 3.61 -4.91 -8.93
C GLU A 55 4.39 -5.47 -10.13
N ASP A 56 4.02 -5.07 -11.34
CA ASP A 56 4.63 -5.51 -12.60
C ASP A 56 5.75 -4.59 -13.10
N ASP A 57 5.83 -3.33 -12.62
CA ASP A 57 6.76 -2.29 -13.09
C ASP A 57 7.31 -1.40 -11.97
N TYR A 58 8.00 -2.00 -10.98
CA TYR A 58 8.64 -1.26 -9.89
C TYR A 58 10.10 -1.68 -9.66
N PRO A 59 11.02 -1.52 -10.65
CA PRO A 59 12.43 -1.83 -10.44
C PRO A 59 13.07 -0.89 -9.42
N PRO A 60 13.99 -1.38 -8.55
CA PRO A 60 14.55 -2.74 -8.48
C PRO A 60 13.79 -3.68 -7.51
N PHE A 61 12.62 -3.26 -7.01
CA PHE A 61 11.87 -4.02 -6.00
C PHE A 61 11.16 -5.22 -6.61
N GLU A 62 10.26 -5.00 -7.56
CA GLU A 62 9.56 -6.05 -8.31
C GLU A 62 9.24 -5.57 -9.74
N PHE A 63 9.57 -6.39 -10.72
CA PHE A 63 9.34 -6.08 -12.12
C PHE A 63 9.48 -7.32 -13.01
N LEU A 64 9.06 -7.20 -14.26
CA LEU A 64 9.11 -8.27 -15.23
C LEU A 64 10.28 -8.08 -16.21
N VAL A 65 11.07 -9.14 -16.41
CA VAL A 65 12.06 -9.21 -17.50
C VAL A 65 11.76 -10.43 -18.35
N ASN A 66 11.41 -10.22 -19.61
CA ASN A 66 10.99 -11.28 -20.54
C ASN A 66 9.85 -12.14 -19.95
N GLY A 67 8.89 -11.50 -19.29
CA GLY A 67 7.75 -12.16 -18.63
C GLY A 67 8.10 -12.89 -17.33
N LYS A 68 9.35 -12.85 -16.86
CA LYS A 68 9.76 -13.47 -15.59
C LYS A 68 9.80 -12.42 -14.48
N PRO A 69 9.14 -12.69 -13.34
CA PRO A 69 9.19 -11.81 -12.19
C PRO A 69 10.55 -11.88 -11.50
N ILE A 70 11.18 -10.72 -11.31
CA ILE A 70 12.47 -10.57 -10.63
C ILE A 70 12.46 -9.32 -9.75
N GLY A 71 13.45 -9.16 -8.89
CA GLY A 71 13.63 -8.01 -8.03
C GLY A 71 13.80 -8.40 -6.57
N PHE A 72 13.92 -7.37 -5.74
CA PHE A 72 14.14 -7.53 -4.31
C PHE A 72 12.98 -8.26 -3.62
N ASP A 73 11.74 -7.83 -3.87
CA ASP A 73 10.55 -8.42 -3.26
C ASP A 73 10.29 -9.83 -3.78
N HIS A 74 10.53 -10.11 -5.08
CA HIS A 74 10.43 -11.47 -5.60
C HIS A 74 11.49 -12.40 -4.98
N ALA A 75 12.69 -11.91 -4.72
CA ALA A 75 13.72 -12.70 -4.04
C ALA A 75 13.37 -12.99 -2.57
N LEU A 76 12.70 -12.07 -1.88
CA LEU A 76 12.14 -12.31 -0.54
C LEU A 76 10.94 -13.27 -0.60
N LEU A 77 10.07 -13.15 -1.60
CA LEU A 77 8.95 -14.06 -1.84
C LEU A 77 9.43 -15.50 -2.04
N ASP A 78 10.50 -15.71 -2.80
CA ASP A 78 11.09 -17.05 -3.00
C ASP A 78 11.63 -17.65 -1.70
N ARG A 79 12.07 -16.85 -0.75
CA ARG A 79 12.45 -17.30 0.59
C ARG A 79 11.23 -17.59 1.46
N LEU A 80 10.22 -16.72 1.39
CA LEU A 80 8.96 -16.91 2.10
C LEU A 80 8.29 -18.23 1.71
N LYS A 81 8.25 -18.56 0.41
CA LYS A 81 7.72 -19.83 -0.12
C LYS A 81 8.38 -21.07 0.47
N LYS A 82 9.65 -21.00 0.89
CA LYS A 82 10.39 -22.13 1.44
C LYS A 82 10.08 -22.44 2.92
N VAL A 83 9.51 -21.46 3.64
CA VAL A 83 9.28 -21.57 5.09
C VAL A 83 7.81 -21.57 5.47
N MET A 84 6.92 -21.16 4.58
CA MET A 84 5.48 -21.19 4.86
C MET A 84 4.92 -22.61 4.75
N PRO A 85 4.02 -23.00 5.67
CA PRO A 85 3.40 -24.35 5.67
C PRO A 85 2.27 -24.50 4.65
N PHE A 86 1.96 -23.43 3.89
CA PHE A 86 0.92 -23.38 2.86
C PHE A 86 1.49 -22.85 1.55
N GLU A 87 0.78 -23.12 0.46
CA GLU A 87 1.12 -22.59 -0.88
C GLU A 87 1.08 -21.05 -0.89
N ILE A 88 1.96 -20.42 -1.65
CA ILE A 88 1.85 -18.98 -1.93
C ILE A 88 1.52 -18.82 -3.42
N ARG A 89 0.32 -18.32 -3.68
CA ARG A 89 -0.15 -17.94 -5.01
C ARG A 89 0.07 -16.47 -5.23
N GLN A 90 0.62 -16.13 -6.38
CA GLN A 90 0.99 -14.76 -6.72
C GLN A 90 0.16 -14.27 -7.91
N GLU A 91 -0.44 -13.08 -7.76
CA GLU A 91 -0.96 -12.29 -8.87
C GLU A 91 -0.05 -11.07 -9.09
N ILE A 92 0.38 -10.87 -10.34
CA ILE A 92 1.19 -9.74 -10.77
C ILE A 92 0.28 -8.77 -11.51
N LEU A 93 0.19 -7.54 -11.05
CA LEU A 93 -0.78 -6.57 -11.56
C LEU A 93 -0.26 -5.13 -11.42
N PRO A 94 -0.86 -4.16 -12.16
CA PRO A 94 -0.53 -2.75 -11.99
C PRO A 94 -0.79 -2.26 -10.58
N TRP A 95 0.08 -1.35 -10.10
CA TRP A 95 0.05 -0.75 -8.76
C TRP A 95 -1.34 -0.36 -8.25
N GLN A 96 -2.17 0.25 -9.12
CA GLN A 96 -3.47 0.82 -8.72
C GLN A 96 -4.44 -0.22 -8.16
N GLY A 97 -4.25 -1.50 -8.48
CA GLY A 97 -5.11 -2.60 -8.01
C GLY A 97 -4.63 -3.27 -6.72
N ILE A 98 -3.37 -3.05 -6.29
CA ILE A 98 -2.74 -3.82 -5.22
C ILE A 98 -3.30 -3.45 -3.85
N LEU A 99 -3.04 -2.24 -3.38
CA LEU A 99 -3.43 -1.84 -2.03
C LEU A 99 -4.96 -1.82 -1.81
N PRO A 100 -5.78 -1.30 -2.76
CA PRO A 100 -7.23 -1.43 -2.65
C PRO A 100 -7.69 -2.88 -2.59
N GLY A 101 -7.12 -3.77 -3.43
CA GLY A 101 -7.45 -5.19 -3.42
C GLY A 101 -7.14 -5.88 -2.09
N VAL A 102 -6.06 -5.51 -1.40
CA VAL A 102 -5.77 -5.99 -0.04
C VAL A 102 -6.76 -5.44 0.98
N ALA A 103 -7.08 -4.15 0.92
CA ALA A 103 -8.06 -3.53 1.83
C ALA A 103 -9.45 -4.16 1.72
N GLU A 104 -9.87 -4.50 0.51
CA GLU A 104 -11.14 -5.18 0.22
C GLU A 104 -11.11 -6.69 0.55
N GLY A 105 -9.91 -7.26 0.78
CA GLY A 105 -9.73 -8.70 1.06
C GLY A 105 -9.71 -9.57 -0.20
N LYS A 106 -9.50 -8.98 -1.38
CA LYS A 106 -9.27 -9.74 -2.62
C LYS A 106 -7.91 -10.45 -2.57
N TYR A 107 -6.91 -9.79 -2.02
CA TYR A 107 -5.59 -10.32 -1.73
C TYR A 107 -5.34 -10.32 -0.23
N ASP A 108 -4.54 -11.27 0.25
CA ASP A 108 -4.16 -11.33 1.67
C ASP A 108 -2.99 -10.40 2.00
N LEU A 109 -2.11 -10.24 1.04
CA LEU A 109 -0.83 -9.55 1.20
C LEU A 109 -0.49 -8.75 -0.06
N ALA A 110 -0.18 -7.46 0.11
CA ALA A 110 0.60 -6.69 -0.85
C ALA A 110 2.09 -6.95 -0.57
N LEU A 111 2.70 -7.81 -1.36
CA LEU A 111 4.14 -8.10 -1.30
C LEU A 111 4.82 -7.21 -2.33
N THR A 112 4.93 -5.96 -1.98
CA THR A 112 5.54 -4.87 -2.76
C THR A 112 6.14 -3.88 -1.79
N ALA A 113 7.21 -3.19 -2.15
CA ALA A 113 7.83 -2.15 -1.33
C ALA A 113 6.93 -0.90 -1.23
N ALA A 114 5.72 -1.07 -0.68
CA ALA A 114 4.76 0.01 -0.54
C ALA A 114 5.23 1.05 0.49
N GLY A 115 5.30 2.33 0.09
CA GLY A 115 5.63 3.40 1.04
C GLY A 115 4.58 3.51 2.14
N ILE A 116 5.03 3.50 3.38
CA ILE A 116 4.19 3.66 4.57
C ILE A 116 3.71 5.12 4.64
N THR A 117 2.39 5.35 4.71
CA THR A 117 1.79 6.68 4.92
C THR A 117 0.70 6.61 5.99
N ASP A 118 0.48 7.71 6.74
CA ASP A 118 -0.58 7.77 7.76
C ASP A 118 -1.96 7.52 7.15
N GLU A 119 -2.17 7.99 5.91
CA GLU A 119 -3.42 7.75 5.19
C GLU A 119 -3.63 6.25 4.90
N ARG A 120 -2.61 5.57 4.39
CA ARG A 120 -2.66 4.12 4.13
C ARG A 120 -2.81 3.31 5.43
N SER A 121 -2.18 3.75 6.52
CA SER A 121 -2.26 3.10 7.85
C SER A 121 -3.64 3.16 8.49
N LYS A 122 -4.59 3.93 7.94
CA LYS A 122 -6.00 3.92 8.37
C LYS A 122 -6.72 2.62 7.97
N TRP A 123 -6.31 1.98 6.89
CA TRP A 123 -6.99 0.83 6.29
C TRP A 123 -6.09 -0.36 5.98
N LEU A 124 -4.76 -0.22 6.17
CA LEU A 124 -3.75 -1.28 6.10
C LEU A 124 -2.91 -1.32 7.37
N ASP A 125 -2.37 -2.49 7.67
CA ASP A 125 -1.25 -2.67 8.59
C ASP A 125 -0.01 -3.04 7.77
N PHE A 126 1.13 -2.44 8.13
CA PHE A 126 2.39 -2.62 7.46
C PHE A 126 3.33 -3.50 8.28
N THR A 127 4.11 -4.33 7.60
CA THR A 127 5.23 -5.03 8.25
C THR A 127 6.28 -4.03 8.72
N MET A 128 7.27 -4.52 9.46
CA MET A 128 8.50 -3.76 9.69
C MET A 128 9.11 -3.33 8.34
N PRO A 129 9.76 -2.16 8.29
CA PRO A 129 10.38 -1.65 7.07
C PRO A 129 11.44 -2.60 6.47
N ILE A 130 11.42 -2.71 5.15
CA ILE A 130 12.38 -3.52 4.37
C ILE A 130 13.37 -2.67 3.57
N ALA A 131 13.04 -1.40 3.35
CA ALA A 131 13.88 -0.42 2.64
C ALA A 131 13.48 1.02 2.98
N GLU A 132 14.33 1.97 2.61
CA GLU A 132 13.96 3.39 2.56
C GLU A 132 13.03 3.66 1.36
N SER A 133 12.08 4.58 1.53
CA SER A 133 11.10 4.99 0.52
C SER A 133 10.95 6.51 0.41
N SER A 134 11.97 7.27 0.81
CA SER A 134 11.99 8.72 0.62
C SER A 134 11.89 9.07 -0.86
N ILE A 135 11.16 10.14 -1.17
CA ILE A 135 10.95 10.59 -2.54
C ILE A 135 12.00 11.64 -2.89
N ALA A 136 12.63 11.45 -4.05
CA ALA A 136 13.50 12.40 -4.71
C ALA A 136 12.97 12.68 -6.13
N TYR A 137 13.65 13.55 -6.85
CA TYR A 137 13.36 13.73 -8.26
C TYR A 137 14.52 13.25 -9.14
N ILE A 138 14.20 12.87 -10.36
CA ILE A 138 15.14 12.61 -11.44
C ILE A 138 14.86 13.57 -12.58
N LYS A 139 15.91 14.05 -13.22
CA LYS A 139 15.86 14.91 -14.41
C LYS A 139 16.72 14.36 -15.53
N ARG A 140 16.60 14.92 -16.72
CA ARG A 140 17.55 14.64 -17.81
C ARG A 140 18.93 15.20 -17.46
N LYS A 141 19.96 14.48 -17.82
CA LYS A 141 21.36 14.90 -17.60
C LYS A 141 21.71 16.20 -18.36
N ASP A 142 21.11 16.38 -19.53
CA ASP A 142 21.32 17.56 -20.39
C ASP A 142 20.50 18.79 -19.97
N ASP A 143 19.65 18.70 -18.95
CA ASP A 143 18.85 19.81 -18.46
C ASP A 143 19.62 20.62 -17.41
N SER A 144 20.21 21.73 -17.83
CA SER A 144 20.92 22.66 -16.95
C SER A 144 20.00 23.65 -16.21
N SER A 145 18.68 23.64 -16.50
CA SER A 145 17.71 24.56 -15.87
C SER A 145 17.28 24.13 -14.48
N ILE A 146 17.53 22.86 -14.08
CA ILE A 146 17.23 22.32 -12.76
C ILE A 146 18.54 21.95 -12.08
N LYS A 147 18.96 22.73 -11.09
CA LYS A 147 20.20 22.53 -10.32
C LYS A 147 19.91 22.28 -8.84
N SER A 148 18.75 22.69 -8.37
CA SER A 148 18.30 22.59 -6.99
C SER A 148 16.80 22.28 -6.92
N LEU A 149 16.30 21.97 -5.72
CA LEU A 149 14.88 21.79 -5.47
C LEU A 149 14.05 23.03 -5.86
N HIS A 150 14.59 24.23 -5.64
CA HIS A 150 13.92 25.49 -5.99
C HIS A 150 13.62 25.62 -7.49
N ASP A 151 14.47 25.08 -8.33
CA ASP A 151 14.32 25.14 -9.79
C ASP A 151 13.18 24.26 -10.32
N LEU A 152 12.55 23.47 -9.45
CA LEU A 152 11.30 22.79 -9.75
C LEU A 152 10.08 23.75 -9.75
N THR A 153 10.27 25.01 -9.36
CA THR A 153 9.23 26.05 -9.43
C THR A 153 8.66 26.15 -10.83
N GLY A 154 7.33 25.96 -10.95
CA GLY A 154 6.60 26.03 -12.23
C GLY A 154 6.88 24.88 -13.20
N LYS A 155 7.75 23.93 -12.86
CA LYS A 155 8.09 22.78 -13.71
C LYS A 155 6.96 21.75 -13.72
N THR A 156 6.80 21.08 -14.85
CA THR A 156 5.87 19.95 -14.99
C THR A 156 6.50 18.69 -14.43
N LEU A 157 5.84 18.08 -13.44
CA LEU A 157 6.38 16.92 -12.72
C LEU A 157 5.56 15.66 -13.04
N GLY A 158 6.24 14.54 -13.26
CA GLY A 158 5.66 13.21 -13.41
C GLY A 158 5.62 12.45 -12.09
N VAL A 159 4.50 11.78 -11.80
CA VAL A 159 4.32 10.92 -10.60
C VAL A 159 3.50 9.68 -10.96
N GLN A 160 3.62 8.61 -10.18
CA GLN A 160 2.74 7.46 -10.30
C GLN A 160 1.38 7.75 -9.65
N GLN A 161 0.30 7.42 -10.34
CA GLN A 161 -1.07 7.54 -9.84
C GLN A 161 -1.28 6.66 -8.60
N GLY A 162 -1.76 7.25 -7.51
CA GLY A 162 -1.95 6.54 -6.23
C GLY A 162 -0.65 6.14 -5.53
N GLY A 163 0.51 6.48 -6.11
CA GLY A 163 1.83 6.19 -5.55
C GLY A 163 2.22 7.14 -4.42
N VAL A 164 3.26 6.76 -3.66
CA VAL A 164 3.82 7.59 -2.59
C VAL A 164 4.46 8.89 -3.12
N SER A 165 4.90 8.91 -4.38
CA SER A 165 5.39 10.11 -5.04
C SER A 165 4.28 11.18 -5.20
N LEU A 166 3.04 10.77 -5.49
CA LEU A 166 1.89 11.67 -5.48
C LEU A 166 1.59 12.18 -4.06
N ALA A 167 1.68 11.31 -3.06
CA ALA A 167 1.48 11.67 -1.66
C ALA A 167 2.55 12.66 -1.13
N ALA A 168 3.73 12.75 -1.76
CA ALA A 168 4.80 13.68 -1.41
C ALA A 168 4.64 15.10 -2.02
N ILE A 169 3.66 15.31 -2.90
CA ILE A 169 3.43 16.61 -3.56
C ILE A 169 3.16 17.74 -2.56
N PRO A 170 2.35 17.57 -1.49
CA PRO A 170 2.17 18.62 -0.48
C PRO A 170 3.46 19.03 0.21
N ASP A 171 4.36 18.09 0.51
CA ASP A 171 5.67 18.39 1.12
C ASP A 171 6.55 19.21 0.16
N LEU A 172 6.59 18.83 -1.12
CA LEU A 172 7.30 19.61 -2.14
C LEU A 172 6.71 21.02 -2.28
N ALA A 173 5.38 21.15 -2.35
CA ALA A 173 4.72 22.44 -2.45
C ALA A 173 5.05 23.35 -1.26
N ALA A 174 5.10 22.81 -0.04
CA ALA A 174 5.49 23.54 1.17
C ALA A 174 6.95 24.03 1.09
N LYS A 175 7.87 23.14 0.67
CA LYS A 175 9.30 23.51 0.49
C LYS A 175 9.48 24.61 -0.57
N LEU A 176 8.82 24.50 -1.72
CA LEU A 176 8.88 25.53 -2.76
C LEU A 176 8.32 26.86 -2.25
N LYS A 177 7.18 26.83 -1.55
CA LYS A 177 6.56 28.04 -0.97
C LYS A 177 7.47 28.74 0.04
N GLN A 178 8.19 28.00 0.87
CA GLN A 178 9.19 28.57 1.81
C GLN A 178 10.30 29.35 1.07
N GLN A 179 10.62 28.93 -0.15
CA GLN A 179 11.60 29.56 -1.03
C GLN A 179 10.97 30.54 -2.03
N LYS A 180 9.71 30.97 -1.81
CA LYS A 180 8.92 31.87 -2.69
C LYS A 180 8.65 31.29 -4.08
N GLY A 181 8.76 29.98 -4.23
CA GLY A 181 8.41 29.25 -5.45
C GLY A 181 6.96 28.72 -5.43
N THR A 182 6.52 28.18 -6.55
CA THR A 182 5.18 27.61 -6.74
C THR A 182 5.27 26.25 -7.40
N LEU A 183 4.36 25.36 -7.04
CA LEU A 183 4.22 24.06 -7.71
C LEU A 183 3.69 24.26 -9.13
N GLY A 184 4.30 23.57 -10.10
CA GLY A 184 3.83 23.51 -11.48
C GLY A 184 2.82 22.37 -11.71
N PRO A 185 2.48 22.07 -12.99
CA PRO A 185 1.56 20.99 -13.34
C PRO A 185 2.07 19.63 -12.92
N ILE A 186 1.16 18.75 -12.46
CA ILE A 186 1.46 17.36 -12.10
C ILE A 186 0.81 16.44 -13.12
N ARG A 187 1.62 15.59 -13.76
CA ARG A 187 1.14 14.51 -14.63
C ARG A 187 1.21 13.18 -13.89
N GLN A 188 0.10 12.46 -13.91
CA GLN A 188 -0.01 11.16 -13.28
C GLN A 188 0.05 10.06 -14.34
N TYR A 189 0.87 9.03 -14.07
CA TYR A 189 1.13 7.89 -14.94
C TYR A 189 0.71 6.59 -14.24
N ARG A 190 0.36 5.57 -15.00
CA ARG A 190 0.07 4.25 -14.45
C ARG A 190 1.35 3.57 -13.96
N GLY A 191 2.41 3.63 -14.75
CA GLY A 191 3.72 3.06 -14.43
C GLY A 191 4.84 4.07 -14.60
N PHE A 192 6.00 3.76 -14.06
CA PHE A 192 7.17 4.65 -14.14
C PHE A 192 7.84 4.64 -15.51
N ALA A 193 7.73 3.54 -16.27
CA ALA A 193 8.27 3.46 -17.63
C ALA A 193 7.69 4.58 -18.52
N GLU A 194 6.38 4.83 -18.44
CA GLU A 194 5.71 5.91 -19.19
C GLU A 194 6.20 7.30 -18.72
N ALA A 195 6.35 7.50 -17.39
CA ALA A 195 6.83 8.76 -16.83
C ALA A 195 8.26 9.08 -17.30
N TYR A 196 9.16 8.08 -17.28
CA TYR A 196 10.53 8.26 -17.78
C TYR A 196 10.60 8.49 -19.28
N GLN A 197 9.72 7.85 -20.07
CA GLN A 197 9.64 8.12 -21.49
C GLN A 197 9.20 9.57 -21.76
N ASP A 198 8.23 10.09 -21.01
CA ASP A 198 7.79 11.48 -21.13
C ASP A 198 8.85 12.48 -20.62
N LEU A 199 9.68 12.09 -19.63
CA LEU A 199 10.84 12.86 -19.23
C LEU A 199 11.87 12.98 -20.37
N LEU A 200 12.17 11.87 -21.04
CA LEU A 200 13.08 11.86 -22.22
C LEU A 200 12.52 12.68 -23.38
N ASN A 201 11.21 12.61 -23.61
CA ASN A 201 10.51 13.36 -24.65
C ASN A 201 10.27 14.85 -24.28
N ARG A 202 10.79 15.32 -23.14
CA ARG A 202 10.62 16.70 -22.64
C ARG A 202 9.16 17.11 -22.41
N ARG A 203 8.27 16.15 -22.15
CA ARG A 203 6.85 16.40 -21.83
C ARG A 203 6.64 16.62 -20.34
N VAL A 204 7.58 16.17 -19.51
CA VAL A 204 7.75 16.55 -18.11
C VAL A 204 9.20 16.98 -17.89
N ASP A 205 9.44 17.83 -16.90
CA ASP A 205 10.76 18.36 -16.57
C ASP A 205 11.50 17.47 -15.59
N ALA A 206 10.77 16.85 -14.66
CA ALA A 206 11.29 15.89 -13.68
C ALA A 206 10.25 14.82 -13.36
N VAL A 207 10.72 13.68 -12.85
CA VAL A 207 9.86 12.58 -12.34
C VAL A 207 10.19 12.37 -10.87
N LEU A 208 9.16 12.33 -10.02
CA LEU A 208 9.30 12.03 -8.60
C LEU A 208 9.13 10.54 -8.38
N HIS A 209 10.09 9.92 -7.71
CA HIS A 209 10.03 8.50 -7.38
C HIS A 209 10.82 8.20 -6.11
N ASN A 210 10.73 6.96 -5.63
CA ASN A 210 11.56 6.43 -4.56
C ASN A 210 13.04 6.62 -4.88
N ILE A 211 13.78 7.19 -3.93
CA ILE A 211 15.20 7.51 -4.10
C ILE A 211 16.06 6.29 -4.43
N VAL A 212 15.70 5.10 -3.90
CA VAL A 212 16.41 3.85 -4.19
C VAL A 212 16.27 3.47 -5.66
N SER A 213 15.03 3.48 -6.19
CA SER A 213 14.76 3.23 -7.60
C SER A 213 15.47 4.22 -8.52
N LEU A 214 15.43 5.51 -8.16
CA LEU A 214 16.12 6.55 -8.92
C LEU A 214 17.64 6.39 -8.90
N SER A 215 18.23 6.02 -7.75
CA SER A 215 19.67 5.80 -7.62
C SER A 215 20.14 4.64 -8.50
N VAL A 216 19.38 3.53 -8.52
CA VAL A 216 19.69 2.39 -9.41
C VAL A 216 19.57 2.80 -10.87
N LEU A 217 18.50 3.50 -11.26
CA LEU A 217 18.28 3.95 -12.63
C LEU A 217 19.39 4.90 -13.12
N VAL A 218 19.82 5.85 -12.28
CA VAL A 218 20.91 6.78 -12.62
C VAL A 218 22.24 6.03 -12.76
N ASN A 219 22.52 5.06 -11.90
CA ASN A 219 23.73 4.24 -12.01
C ASN A 219 23.75 3.39 -13.27
N GLU A 220 22.59 2.92 -13.74
CA GLU A 220 22.45 2.16 -14.99
C GLU A 220 22.52 3.07 -16.23
N LYS A 221 22.06 4.32 -16.13
CA LYS A 221 21.94 5.27 -17.24
C LYS A 221 22.51 6.65 -16.91
N PRO A 222 23.80 6.76 -16.48
CA PRO A 222 24.39 7.99 -15.97
C PRO A 222 24.57 9.08 -17.04
N ALA A 223 24.58 8.71 -18.31
CA ALA A 223 24.64 9.66 -19.43
C ALA A 223 23.29 10.32 -19.74
N ILE A 224 22.19 9.71 -19.25
CA ILE A 224 20.82 10.10 -19.60
C ILE A 224 20.16 10.86 -18.45
N PHE A 225 20.33 10.38 -17.24
CA PHE A 225 19.63 10.87 -16.06
C PHE A 225 20.57 11.43 -14.98
N GLU A 226 20.03 12.32 -14.18
CA GLU A 226 20.68 12.86 -12.99
C GLU A 226 19.69 12.87 -11.82
N LEU A 227 20.14 12.33 -10.69
CA LEU A 227 19.38 12.33 -9.43
C LEU A 227 19.43 13.74 -8.84
N GLY A 228 18.26 14.26 -8.47
CA GLY A 228 18.12 15.50 -7.73
C GLY A 228 17.94 15.28 -6.23
N GLU A 229 17.56 16.35 -5.54
CA GLU A 229 17.38 16.36 -4.10
C GLU A 229 16.12 15.59 -3.64
N ARG A 230 16.09 15.25 -2.35
CA ARG A 230 14.89 14.68 -1.70
C ARG A 230 13.79 15.72 -1.59
N VAL A 231 12.60 15.37 -2.04
CA VAL A 231 11.39 16.20 -1.95
C VAL A 231 10.56 15.88 -0.70
N SER A 232 10.55 14.62 -0.25
CA SER A 232 9.85 14.20 0.97
C SER A 232 10.75 14.18 2.20
N ARG A 233 10.13 13.98 3.36
CA ARG A 233 10.81 13.55 4.59
C ARG A 233 11.34 12.13 4.40
N GLN A 234 12.12 11.65 5.38
CA GLN A 234 12.49 10.25 5.44
C GLN A 234 11.23 9.39 5.52
N ALA A 235 11.19 8.36 4.70
CA ALA A 235 10.07 7.44 4.61
C ALA A 235 10.58 6.01 4.39
N TYR A 236 9.73 5.05 4.67
CA TYR A 236 10.08 3.63 4.60
C TYR A 236 9.07 2.86 3.75
N ALA A 237 9.53 1.77 3.19
CA ALA A 237 8.73 0.80 2.45
C ALA A 237 8.58 -0.49 3.24
N ALA A 238 7.40 -1.09 3.16
CA ALA A 238 7.05 -2.36 3.79
C ALA A 238 5.99 -3.10 2.99
N TRP A 239 5.78 -4.37 3.32
CA TRP A 239 4.63 -5.12 2.84
C TRP A 239 3.38 -4.72 3.63
N ALA A 240 2.20 -4.96 3.06
CA ALA A 240 0.96 -4.54 3.69
C ALA A 240 -0.11 -5.64 3.70
N VAL A 241 -0.82 -5.74 4.81
CA VAL A 241 -1.99 -6.58 5.00
C VAL A 241 -3.22 -5.71 5.27
N LYS A 242 -4.42 -6.25 5.10
CA LYS A 242 -5.65 -5.57 5.51
C LYS A 242 -5.59 -5.24 7.00
N LYS A 243 -6.08 -4.06 7.37
CA LYS A 243 -6.14 -3.58 8.76
C LYS A 243 -6.78 -4.62 9.68
N GLY A 244 -6.12 -4.88 10.81
CA GLY A 244 -6.60 -5.82 11.85
C GLY A 244 -6.15 -7.28 11.65
N ASN A 245 -5.44 -7.62 10.57
CA ASN A 245 -4.93 -8.99 10.36
C ASN A 245 -3.59 -9.23 11.10
N HIS A 246 -3.61 -9.08 12.41
CA HIS A 246 -2.41 -9.10 13.25
C HIS A 246 -1.65 -10.44 13.21
N GLU A 247 -2.35 -11.58 13.21
CA GLU A 247 -1.68 -12.89 13.18
C GLU A 247 -0.86 -13.10 11.89
N LEU A 248 -1.39 -12.69 10.73
CA LEU A 248 -0.64 -12.73 9.48
C LEU A 248 0.52 -11.73 9.50
N LEU A 249 0.28 -10.52 10.03
CA LEU A 249 1.31 -9.50 10.17
C LEU A 249 2.48 -10.00 11.03
N ASP A 250 2.19 -10.62 12.17
CA ASP A 250 3.20 -11.16 13.10
C ASP A 250 3.99 -12.29 12.44
N LEU A 251 3.35 -13.18 11.70
CA LEU A 251 4.02 -14.24 10.93
C LEU A 251 5.00 -13.64 9.91
N LEU A 252 4.58 -12.60 9.17
CA LEU A 252 5.42 -11.92 8.18
C LEU A 252 6.58 -11.17 8.84
N ASN A 253 6.34 -10.51 9.98
CA ASN A 253 7.39 -9.83 10.75
C ASN A 253 8.39 -10.82 11.32
N HIS A 254 7.96 -11.98 11.81
CA HIS A 254 8.85 -13.04 12.26
C HIS A 254 9.76 -13.52 11.11
N PHE A 255 9.19 -13.75 9.93
CA PHE A 255 9.97 -14.08 8.73
C PHE A 255 10.98 -12.98 8.40
N LEU A 256 10.56 -11.71 8.31
CA LEU A 256 11.47 -10.61 7.97
C LEU A 256 12.57 -10.41 9.00
N ASN A 257 12.27 -10.56 10.30
CA ASN A 257 13.28 -10.56 11.36
C ASN A 257 14.30 -11.67 11.17
N SER A 258 13.87 -12.90 10.87
CA SER A 258 14.79 -14.00 10.59
C SER A 258 15.71 -13.71 9.40
N GLN A 259 15.19 -13.07 8.33
CA GLN A 259 15.99 -12.66 7.17
C GLN A 259 16.99 -11.54 7.52
N ARG A 260 16.67 -10.70 8.50
CA ARG A 260 17.55 -9.65 9.01
C ARG A 260 18.68 -10.26 9.87
N GLU A 261 18.34 -11.09 10.82
CA GLU A 261 19.27 -11.70 11.78
C GLU A 261 20.31 -12.61 11.11
N ASN A 262 19.89 -13.38 10.09
CA ASN A 262 20.78 -14.25 9.33
C ASN A 262 21.54 -13.53 8.19
N GLY A 263 21.36 -12.21 8.03
CA GLY A 263 22.04 -11.38 7.01
C GLY A 263 21.50 -11.49 5.59
N GLU A 264 20.48 -12.29 5.35
CA GLU A 264 19.90 -12.49 4.02
C GLU A 264 19.20 -11.23 3.49
N LEU A 265 18.50 -10.47 4.36
CA LEU A 265 17.89 -9.21 3.99
C LEU A 265 18.95 -8.23 3.44
N LYS A 266 20.07 -8.09 4.15
CA LYS A 266 21.20 -7.23 3.74
C LYS A 266 21.83 -7.69 2.43
N THR A 267 21.99 -9.00 2.25
CA THR A 267 22.48 -9.60 1.00
C THR A 267 21.58 -9.26 -0.19
N LEU A 268 20.26 -9.36 -0.01
CA LEU A 268 19.29 -9.00 -1.05
C LEU A 268 19.25 -7.49 -1.33
N GLN A 269 19.34 -6.65 -0.30
CA GLN A 269 19.45 -5.20 -0.46
C GLN A 269 20.70 -4.84 -1.29
N ALA A 270 21.87 -5.36 -0.94
CA ALA A 270 23.10 -5.14 -1.70
C ALA A 270 22.98 -5.60 -3.15
N LYS A 271 22.39 -6.78 -3.36
CA LYS A 271 22.23 -7.36 -4.70
C LYS A 271 21.31 -6.53 -5.59
N TRP A 272 20.13 -6.20 -5.10
CA TRP A 272 19.07 -5.60 -5.90
C TRP A 272 19.03 -4.08 -5.79
N LEU A 273 19.08 -3.54 -4.56
CA LEU A 273 18.93 -2.12 -4.31
C LEU A 273 20.25 -1.35 -4.45
N LYS A 274 21.39 -2.07 -4.55
CA LYS A 274 22.76 -1.52 -4.61
C LYS A 274 23.14 -0.67 -3.38
N ILE A 275 22.39 -0.81 -2.30
CA ILE A 275 22.59 -0.17 -1.01
C ILE A 275 22.10 -1.11 0.09
N THR A 276 22.66 -0.98 1.30
CA THR A 276 22.17 -1.66 2.50
C THR A 276 21.71 -0.63 3.52
N PHE A 277 20.75 -0.99 4.36
CA PHE A 277 20.20 -0.13 5.39
C PHE A 277 20.50 -0.69 6.77
N GLU A 278 21.43 -0.05 7.49
CA GLU A 278 21.85 -0.49 8.83
C GLU A 278 20.81 -0.12 9.92
N ASN A 279 20.08 0.97 9.73
CA ASN A 279 19.23 1.58 10.76
C ASN A 279 17.73 1.56 10.38
N LEU A 280 17.25 0.53 9.67
CA LEU A 280 15.82 0.38 9.47
C LEU A 280 15.13 0.06 10.79
N PRO A 281 13.95 0.62 11.06
CA PRO A 281 13.12 0.21 12.19
C PRO A 281 12.90 -1.30 12.22
N THR A 282 12.99 -1.90 13.40
CA THR A 282 12.84 -3.36 13.61
C THR A 282 11.40 -3.75 13.96
N GLN A 283 10.53 -2.76 14.08
CA GLN A 283 9.11 -2.92 14.39
C GLN A 283 8.25 -2.23 13.32
N PRO A 284 7.00 -2.66 13.13
CA PRO A 284 6.03 -1.92 12.34
C PRO A 284 5.93 -0.47 12.79
N LEU A 285 5.85 0.45 11.85
CA LEU A 285 5.65 1.86 12.14
C LEU A 285 4.16 2.17 12.29
N LEU A 286 3.80 2.80 13.39
CA LEU A 286 2.46 3.32 13.63
C LEU A 286 2.28 4.72 13.02
N PRO A 287 1.03 5.17 12.81
CA PRO A 287 0.75 6.56 12.44
C PRO A 287 1.42 7.53 13.42
N GLY A 288 2.18 8.48 12.90
CA GLY A 288 2.92 9.45 13.71
C GLY A 288 4.36 9.06 14.09
N ASP A 289 4.77 7.79 13.94
CA ASP A 289 6.14 7.33 14.30
C ASP A 289 7.22 7.79 13.31
N ARG A 290 6.86 8.54 12.30
CA ARG A 290 7.85 9.01 11.31
C ARG A 290 8.76 10.06 11.91
N PRO A 291 10.08 10.03 11.57
CA PRO A 291 10.99 11.08 12.01
C PRO A 291 10.44 12.45 11.60
N ILE A 292 10.14 13.27 12.59
CA ILE A 292 9.88 14.70 12.39
C ILE A 292 11.27 15.33 12.21
N GLN A 293 11.60 15.73 11.01
CA GLN A 293 12.75 16.58 10.73
C GLN A 293 12.31 17.98 10.41
#